data_a99eac11acb743e261f186de10f21db3
#
_entry.id   a99eac11acb743e261f186de10f21db3
#
_cell.length_a   1.000
_cell.length_b   1.000
_cell.length_c   1.000
_cell.angle_alpha   90.00
_cell.angle_beta   90.00
_cell.angle_gamma   90.00
#
_symmetry.space_group_name_H-M   'P 1'
#
loop_
_entity.id
_entity.type
_entity.pdbx_description
1 polymer ?
#
loop_
_entity_poly.entity_id
_entity_poly.type
_entity_poly.pdbx_seq_one_letter_code
_entity_poly.pdbx_strand_id
1 'polypeptide(L)' 'MAANDEDQQIKELVRRLTTKFPAVGAGTVADIVHDAHRSFDGRPVRDFIPLLVERMAARRLTTAAQ' A
#
# COMPACT_ATOMS: atom_id res chain seq x y z
N MET A 1 13.53 -10.94 -11.17
CA MET A 1 14.10 -9.67 -11.43
C MET A 1 13.83 -8.72 -10.29
N ALA A 2 14.90 -8.12 -9.82
CA ALA A 2 14.80 -7.22 -8.67
C ALA A 2 13.88 -6.03 -8.93
N ALA A 3 13.82 -5.58 -10.18
CA ALA A 3 13.03 -4.40 -10.52
C ALA A 3 11.54 -4.58 -10.25
N ASN A 4 11.06 -5.81 -10.21
CA ASN A 4 9.63 -6.09 -10.01
C ASN A 4 9.27 -6.40 -8.56
N ASP A 5 10.27 -6.49 -7.67
CA ASP A 5 10.00 -6.87 -6.30
C ASP A 5 9.14 -5.85 -5.58
N GLU A 6 9.39 -4.57 -5.82
CA GLU A 6 8.60 -3.53 -5.16
C GLU A 6 7.14 -3.61 -5.60
N ASP A 7 6.90 -3.74 -6.90
CA ASP A 7 5.53 -3.85 -7.41
C ASP A 7 4.83 -5.08 -6.85
N GLN A 8 5.56 -6.20 -6.78
CA GLN A 8 5.00 -7.43 -6.23
C GLN A 8 4.63 -7.25 -4.76
N GLN A 9 5.49 -6.60 -4.00
CA GLN A 9 5.22 -6.35 -2.59
C GLN A 9 4.01 -5.43 -2.41
N ILE A 10 3.86 -4.45 -3.29
CA ILE A 10 2.70 -3.56 -3.24
C ILE A 10 1.42 -4.33 -3.55
N LYS A 11 1.44 -5.23 -4.51
CA LYS A 11 0.27 -6.05 -4.82
C LYS A 11 -0.13 -6.92 -3.64
N GLU A 12 0.85 -7.53 -2.98
CA GLU A 12 0.57 -8.36 -1.81
C GLU A 12 0.05 -7.52 -0.65
N LEU A 13 0.54 -6.29 -0.54
CA LEU A 13 0.07 -5.38 0.47
C LEU A 13 -1.41 -5.06 0.28
N VAL A 14 -1.83 -4.82 -0.97
CA VAL A 14 -3.25 -4.60 -1.27
C VAL A 14 -4.09 -5.79 -0.82
N ARG A 15 -3.64 -7.01 -1.12
CA ARG A 15 -4.38 -8.20 -0.71
C ARG A 15 -4.48 -8.32 0.81
N ARG A 16 -3.37 -8.08 1.49
CA ARG A 16 -3.31 -8.19 2.94
C ARG A 16 -4.21 -7.17 3.61
N LEU A 17 -4.18 -5.93 3.13
CA LEU A 17 -4.99 -4.87 3.69
C LEU A 17 -6.47 -5.06 3.34
N THR A 18 -6.77 -5.61 2.17
CA THR A 18 -8.15 -5.92 1.83
C THR A 18 -8.74 -6.93 2.81
N THR A 19 -7.95 -7.92 3.21
CA THR A 19 -8.38 -8.91 4.19
C THR A 19 -8.54 -8.27 5.57
N LYS A 20 -7.64 -7.36 5.91
CA LYS A 20 -7.65 -6.71 7.22
C LYS A 20 -8.77 -5.69 7.37
N PHE A 21 -9.16 -5.06 6.27
CA PHE A 21 -10.21 -4.03 6.27
C PHE A 21 -11.31 -4.41 5.28
N PRO A 22 -12.05 -5.51 5.57
CA PRO A 22 -13.03 -6.01 4.60
C PRO A 22 -14.17 -5.04 4.34
N ALA A 23 -14.49 -4.16 5.29
CA ALA A 23 -15.56 -3.20 5.12
C ALA A 23 -15.24 -2.10 4.12
N VAL A 24 -13.96 -1.85 3.88
CA VAL A 24 -13.54 -0.78 2.97
C VAL A 24 -13.71 -1.20 1.50
N GLY A 25 -13.43 -2.46 1.20
CA GLY A 25 -13.55 -2.97 -0.16
C GLY A 25 -12.21 -2.91 -0.91
N ALA A 26 -12.02 -3.90 -1.79
CA ALA A 26 -10.74 -4.09 -2.47
C ALA A 26 -10.38 -2.89 -3.36
N GLY A 27 -11.34 -2.31 -4.05
CA GLY A 27 -11.07 -1.17 -4.93
C GLY A 27 -10.56 0.04 -4.17
N THR A 28 -11.20 0.35 -3.05
CA THR A 28 -10.78 1.48 -2.23
C THR A 28 -9.41 1.21 -1.59
N VAL A 29 -9.19 -0.02 -1.13
CA VAL A 29 -7.88 -0.39 -0.58
C VAL A 29 -6.79 -0.20 -1.64
N ALA A 30 -7.04 -0.67 -2.85
CA ALA A 30 -6.07 -0.54 -3.93
C ALA A 30 -5.76 0.93 -4.23
N ASP A 31 -6.79 1.77 -4.28
CA ASP A 31 -6.62 3.19 -4.55
C ASP A 31 -5.77 3.85 -3.47
N ILE A 32 -6.04 3.54 -2.21
CA ILE A 32 -5.29 4.12 -1.09
C ILE A 32 -3.85 3.67 -1.13
N VAL A 33 -3.61 2.38 -1.38
CA VAL A 33 -2.25 1.85 -1.44
C VAL A 33 -1.48 2.46 -2.60
N HIS A 34 -2.09 2.55 -3.76
CA HIS A 34 -1.41 3.12 -4.93
C HIS A 34 -1.12 4.61 -4.74
N ASP A 35 -2.04 5.33 -4.13
CA ASP A 35 -1.82 6.74 -3.85
C ASP A 35 -0.68 6.93 -2.85
N ALA A 36 -0.65 6.12 -1.80
CA ALA A 36 0.44 6.16 -0.84
C ALA A 36 1.78 5.81 -1.51
N HIS A 37 1.76 4.80 -2.37
CA HIS A 37 2.97 4.38 -3.08
C HIS A 37 3.49 5.52 -3.97
N ARG A 38 2.58 6.19 -4.66
CA ARG A 38 2.95 7.29 -5.54
C ARG A 38 3.60 8.44 -4.79
N SER A 39 3.23 8.65 -3.53
CA SER A 39 3.80 9.73 -2.75
C SER A 39 5.28 9.52 -2.46
N PHE A 40 5.80 8.31 -2.67
CA PHE A 40 7.21 7.99 -2.50
C PHE A 40 7.97 7.93 -3.81
N ASP A 41 7.35 8.31 -4.92
CA ASP A 41 8.05 8.35 -6.21
C ASP A 41 9.20 9.33 -6.14
N GLY A 42 10.31 8.98 -6.77
CA GLY A 42 11.48 9.83 -6.81
C GLY A 42 12.42 9.66 -5.64
N ARG A 43 12.05 8.87 -4.65
CA ARG A 43 12.95 8.60 -3.53
C ARG A 43 14.07 7.68 -4.00
N PRO A 44 15.35 8.05 -3.76
CA PRO A 44 16.47 7.22 -4.23
C PRO A 44 16.59 5.91 -3.47
N VAL A 45 16.22 5.87 -2.19
CA VAL A 45 16.30 4.65 -1.39
C VAL A 45 14.95 3.98 -1.42
N ARG A 46 14.91 2.75 -1.95
CA ARG A 46 13.66 2.01 -2.14
C ARG A 46 13.48 0.85 -1.17
N ASP A 47 14.47 0.58 -0.33
CA ASP A 47 14.47 -0.62 0.50
C ASP A 47 13.28 -0.69 1.44
N PHE A 48 12.87 0.44 1.99
CA PHE A 48 11.80 0.48 2.98
C PHE A 48 10.48 1.03 2.42
N ILE A 49 10.42 1.24 1.11
CA ILE A 49 9.22 1.82 0.51
C ILE A 49 7.97 0.98 0.78
N PRO A 50 7.99 -0.36 0.59
CA PRO A 50 6.78 -1.14 0.89
C PRO A 50 6.32 -1.01 2.34
N LEU A 51 7.26 -0.97 3.28
CA LEU A 51 6.92 -0.80 4.69
C LEU A 51 6.29 0.56 4.96
N LEU A 52 6.86 1.61 4.37
CA LEU A 52 6.34 2.96 4.54
C LEU A 52 4.96 3.10 3.91
N VAL A 53 4.77 2.49 2.75
CA VAL A 53 3.46 2.48 2.08
C VAL A 53 2.44 1.76 2.96
N GLU A 54 2.82 0.64 3.54
CA GLU A 54 1.93 -0.11 4.41
C GLU A 54 1.47 0.73 5.60
N ARG A 55 2.40 1.41 6.24
CA ARG A 55 2.07 2.22 7.41
C ARG A 55 1.15 3.38 7.03
N MET A 56 1.46 4.06 5.93
CA MET A 56 0.63 5.17 5.48
C MET A 56 -0.76 4.70 5.08
N ALA A 57 -0.83 3.61 4.31
CA ALA A 57 -2.10 3.08 3.86
C ALA A 57 -2.94 2.58 5.03
N ALA A 58 -2.33 1.91 5.98
CA ALA A 58 -3.05 1.40 7.15
C ALA A 58 -3.67 2.54 7.96
N ARG A 59 -2.94 3.64 8.11
CA ARG A 59 -3.49 4.80 8.81
C ARG A 59 -4.70 5.38 8.09
N ARG A 60 -4.61 5.51 6.77
CA ARG A 60 -5.72 6.03 5.97
C ARG A 60 -6.91 5.09 6.03
N LEU A 61 -6.66 3.77 5.98
CA LEU A 61 -7.72 2.79 6.02
C LEU A 61 -8.41 2.77 7.38
N THR A 62 -7.65 2.92 8.45
CA THR A 62 -8.22 3.00 9.79
C THR A 62 -9.17 4.18 9.89
N THR A 63 -8.80 5.33 9.35
CA THR A 63 -9.65 6.49 9.32
C THR A 63 -10.89 6.25 8.45
N ALA A 64 -10.69 5.65 7.28
CA ALA A 64 -11.80 5.41 6.36
C ALA A 64 -12.81 4.40 6.91
N ALA A 65 -12.33 3.44 7.71
CA ALA A 65 -13.20 2.41 8.27
C ALA A 65 -14.05 2.92 9.43
N GLN A 66 -13.72 4.09 9.95
CA GLN A 66 -14.51 4.71 11.02
C GLN A 66 -15.66 5.51 10.44
#